data_559fe6e1d8c0c160205370883e46e9b7
#
_entry.id   559fe6e1d8c0c160205370883e46e9b7
#
_cell.length_a   1.000
_cell.length_b   1.000
_cell.length_c   1.000
_cell.angle_alpha   90.00
_cell.angle_beta   90.00
_cell.angle_gamma   90.00
#
_symmetry.space_group_name_H-M   'P 1'
#
loop_
_entity.id
_entity.type
_entity.pdbx_description
1 polymer ?
#
loop_
_entity_poly.entity_id
_entity_poly.type
_entity_poly.pdbx_seq_one_letter_code
_entity_poly.pdbx_strand_id
1 'polypeptide(L)'
;MVCGDVDEDGKDEILLGSCMLDDNGTLLWSTGLGHPDKIYLTDIDPDRPGMEVFLCLEPWHENGRGVCVVDARTGQPVWNIGHKTFHVGDGMVADFDPVHKGLECFASEDRKGGSTDKYLLSADGKPLGKNEEVPSCRNWVWWDGDLLRETFKGDDNRWGASSSSNGRSLSIVKWKGETLTQGIEGDILMIADLYGDWREEIITALPGEIRIYTTNLPAKDRRTTLMQDGIYRSYVAHRSMGYPQAPVPSYYLGE
;
A
#
# COMPACT_ATOMS: atom_id res chain seq x y z
N MET A 1 -1.92 -2.17 12.50
CA MET A 1 -2.88 -1.24 13.15
C MET A 1 -2.75 0.11 12.48
N VAL A 2 -3.87 0.70 12.08
CA VAL A 2 -3.94 2.04 11.45
C VAL A 2 -5.05 2.81 12.16
N CYS A 3 -4.85 4.12 12.37
CA CYS A 3 -5.86 4.99 12.95
C CYS A 3 -6.31 6.02 11.94
N GLY A 4 -7.61 6.32 11.91
CA GLY A 4 -8.20 7.33 11.05
C GLY A 4 -9.68 7.52 11.32
N ASP A 5 -10.15 8.76 11.17
CA ASP A 5 -11.55 9.16 11.33
C ASP A 5 -12.37 8.62 10.15
N VAL A 6 -13.05 7.47 10.35
CA VAL A 6 -13.81 6.81 9.28
C VAL A 6 -15.29 7.16 9.29
N ASP A 7 -15.79 7.78 10.36
CA ASP A 7 -17.19 8.16 10.48
C ASP A 7 -17.43 9.68 10.52
N GLU A 8 -16.31 10.45 10.40
CA GLU A 8 -16.31 11.92 10.32
C GLU A 8 -16.79 12.61 11.60
N ASP A 9 -16.55 12.01 12.76
CA ASP A 9 -16.89 12.60 14.06
C ASP A 9 -15.76 13.48 14.64
N GLY A 10 -14.59 13.50 13.97
CA GLY A 10 -13.42 14.28 14.35
C GLY A 10 -12.46 13.52 15.28
N LYS A 11 -12.65 12.21 15.46
CA LYS A 11 -11.79 11.34 16.24
C LYS A 11 -11.39 10.13 15.40
N ASP A 12 -10.26 9.52 15.75
CA ASP A 12 -9.73 8.39 14.97
C ASP A 12 -10.27 7.07 15.52
N GLU A 13 -10.81 6.23 14.63
CA GLU A 13 -11.05 4.81 14.83
C GLU A 13 -9.75 4.02 14.69
N ILE A 14 -9.76 2.81 15.21
CA ILE A 14 -8.60 1.91 15.19
C ILE A 14 -8.89 0.69 14.33
N LEU A 15 -8.29 0.64 13.15
CA LEU A 15 -8.27 -0.57 12.34
C LEU A 15 -7.25 -1.57 12.90
N LEU A 16 -7.77 -2.64 13.51
CA LEU A 16 -6.96 -3.69 14.14
C LEU A 16 -7.16 -5.03 13.40
N GLY A 17 -6.26 -5.31 12.46
CA GLY A 17 -6.41 -6.49 11.60
C GLY A 17 -7.67 -6.41 10.74
N SER A 18 -8.60 -7.34 10.94
CA SER A 18 -9.86 -7.43 10.18
C SER A 18 -11.09 -6.94 10.98
N CYS A 19 -10.87 -6.04 11.94
CA CYS A 19 -11.93 -5.37 12.70
C CYS A 19 -11.61 -3.90 12.93
N MET A 20 -12.65 -3.12 13.24
CA MET A 20 -12.57 -1.70 13.55
C MET A 20 -13.10 -1.46 14.97
N LEU A 21 -12.34 -0.72 15.75
CA LEU A 21 -12.75 -0.22 17.05
C LEU A 21 -13.04 1.28 16.94
N ASP A 22 -14.06 1.72 17.62
CA ASP A 22 -14.40 3.12 17.82
C ASP A 22 -13.35 3.85 18.69
N ASP A 23 -13.32 5.18 18.66
CA ASP A 23 -12.42 6.04 19.45
C ASP A 23 -12.47 5.73 20.96
N ASN A 24 -13.61 5.28 21.45
CA ASN A 24 -13.82 4.88 22.84
C ASN A 24 -13.43 3.41 23.14
N GLY A 25 -12.93 2.67 22.15
CA GLY A 25 -12.50 1.27 22.25
C GLY A 25 -13.60 0.24 22.09
N THR A 26 -14.83 0.62 21.75
CA THR A 26 -15.90 -0.33 21.46
C THR A 26 -15.73 -0.91 20.05
N LEU A 27 -16.15 -2.17 19.84
CA LEU A 27 -16.12 -2.80 18.53
C LEU A 27 -17.22 -2.21 17.63
N LEU A 28 -16.82 -1.56 16.53
CA LEU A 28 -17.75 -1.12 15.49
C LEU A 28 -18.15 -2.29 14.59
N TRP A 29 -17.16 -2.99 14.04
CA TRP A 29 -17.41 -4.16 13.22
C TRP A 29 -16.22 -5.13 13.23
N SER A 30 -16.50 -6.37 12.84
CA SER A 30 -15.50 -7.39 12.55
C SER A 30 -15.94 -8.21 11.35
N THR A 31 -15.03 -8.44 10.41
CA THR A 31 -15.33 -9.29 9.25
C THR A 31 -15.36 -10.77 9.62
N GLY A 32 -14.71 -11.17 10.72
CA GLY A 32 -14.54 -12.58 11.11
C GLY A 32 -13.64 -13.37 10.16
N LEU A 33 -12.88 -12.70 9.25
CA LEU A 33 -12.09 -13.38 8.23
C LEU A 33 -10.70 -13.83 8.70
N GLY A 34 -10.29 -13.44 9.91
CA GLY A 34 -9.02 -13.84 10.49
C GLY A 34 -7.93 -12.79 10.34
N HIS A 35 -6.67 -13.23 10.41
CA HIS A 35 -5.51 -12.36 10.43
C HIS A 35 -5.12 -11.89 9.04
N PRO A 36 -5.06 -10.58 8.77
CA PRO A 36 -4.48 -10.03 7.54
C PRO A 36 -2.97 -9.79 7.70
N ASP A 37 -2.20 -10.17 6.71
CA ASP A 37 -0.78 -9.79 6.61
C ASP A 37 -0.60 -8.37 6.07
N LYS A 38 -1.57 -7.90 5.27
CA LYS A 38 -1.61 -6.50 4.79
C LYS A 38 -2.99 -5.92 4.96
N ILE A 39 -3.01 -4.67 5.41
CA ILE A 39 -4.23 -3.87 5.57
C ILE A 39 -3.97 -2.46 5.05
N TYR A 40 -4.89 -1.94 4.27
CA TYR A 40 -4.84 -0.55 3.85
C TYR A 40 -6.20 0.12 4.09
N LEU A 41 -6.17 1.25 4.79
CA LEU A 41 -7.31 2.15 5.02
C LEU A 41 -7.05 3.41 4.22
N THR A 42 -7.88 3.68 3.22
CA THR A 42 -7.75 4.83 2.31
C THR A 42 -9.00 4.94 1.43
N ASP A 43 -9.18 6.04 0.74
CA ASP A 43 -10.15 6.19 -0.35
C ASP A 43 -9.61 5.44 -1.59
N ILE A 44 -10.06 4.19 -1.77
CA ILE A 44 -9.63 3.30 -2.86
C ILE A 44 -10.44 3.62 -4.13
N ASP A 45 -11.75 3.75 -3.99
CA ASP A 45 -12.67 4.01 -5.10
C ASP A 45 -13.32 5.39 -4.92
N PRO A 46 -12.77 6.45 -5.54
CA PRO A 46 -13.25 7.82 -5.37
C PRO A 46 -14.66 8.07 -5.96
N ASP A 47 -15.26 7.08 -6.58
CA ASP A 47 -16.68 7.13 -7.00
C ASP A 47 -17.63 6.64 -5.90
N ARG A 48 -17.07 6.15 -4.77
CA ARG A 48 -17.80 5.78 -3.55
C ARG A 48 -17.57 6.82 -2.45
N PRO A 49 -18.56 7.12 -1.62
CA PRO A 49 -18.34 8.01 -0.48
C PRO A 49 -17.59 7.30 0.66
N GLY A 50 -16.64 8.00 1.26
CA GLY A 50 -15.87 7.51 2.41
C GLY A 50 -14.62 6.73 2.01
N MET A 51 -14.07 5.99 2.94
CA MET A 51 -12.87 5.18 2.75
C MET A 51 -13.21 3.70 2.71
N GLU A 52 -12.32 2.91 2.16
CA GLU A 52 -12.36 1.46 2.17
C GLU A 52 -11.17 0.87 2.92
N VAL A 53 -11.32 -0.40 3.30
CA VAL A 53 -10.24 -1.22 3.83
C VAL A 53 -9.94 -2.35 2.84
N PHE A 54 -8.73 -2.38 2.30
CA PHE A 54 -8.20 -3.49 1.54
C PHE A 54 -7.54 -4.50 2.48
N LEU A 55 -7.87 -5.78 2.32
CA LEU A 55 -7.41 -6.87 3.16
C LEU A 55 -6.73 -7.97 2.34
N CYS A 56 -5.51 -8.36 2.75
CA CYS A 56 -4.82 -9.56 2.30
C CYS A 56 -4.71 -10.52 3.49
N LEU A 57 -5.45 -11.63 3.45
CA LEU A 57 -5.67 -12.49 4.59
C LEU A 57 -4.78 -13.74 4.59
N GLU A 58 -4.17 -14.02 5.73
CA GLU A 58 -3.35 -15.22 5.94
C GLU A 58 -4.14 -16.52 5.88
N PRO A 59 -5.32 -16.64 6.51
CA PRO A 59 -6.10 -17.87 6.45
C PRO A 59 -6.58 -18.19 5.03
N TRP A 60 -6.74 -19.48 4.76
CA TRP A 60 -7.33 -19.94 3.51
C TRP A 60 -8.81 -19.59 3.41
N HIS A 61 -9.22 -19.11 2.25
CA HIS A 61 -10.60 -18.74 1.99
C HIS A 61 -11.12 -19.38 0.70
N GLU A 62 -12.12 -20.23 0.82
CA GLU A 62 -12.72 -20.95 -0.33
C GLU A 62 -13.51 -20.00 -1.25
N ASN A 63 -13.99 -18.87 -0.72
CA ASN A 63 -14.92 -17.95 -1.39
C ASN A 63 -14.26 -16.65 -1.88
N GLY A 64 -12.94 -16.62 -2.04
CA GLY A 64 -12.22 -15.43 -2.53
C GLY A 64 -12.05 -14.29 -1.53
N ARG A 65 -12.48 -14.48 -0.29
CA ARG A 65 -12.39 -13.43 0.74
C ARG A 65 -10.98 -13.16 1.26
N GLY A 66 -10.00 -13.97 0.87
CA GLY A 66 -8.60 -13.75 1.24
C GLY A 66 -7.99 -12.50 0.61
N VAL A 67 -8.59 -12.00 -0.48
CA VAL A 67 -8.32 -10.69 -1.07
C VAL A 67 -9.66 -9.98 -1.24
N CYS A 68 -9.88 -8.93 -0.48
CA CYS A 68 -11.16 -8.23 -0.51
C CYS A 68 -11.03 -6.77 -0.09
N VAL A 69 -12.04 -6.00 -0.46
CA VAL A 69 -12.26 -4.63 0.02
C VAL A 69 -13.58 -4.59 0.78
N VAL A 70 -13.56 -3.92 1.91
CA VAL A 70 -14.74 -3.63 2.72
C VAL A 70 -14.86 -2.14 2.94
N ASP A 71 -16.08 -1.67 3.13
CA ASP A 71 -16.39 -0.29 3.52
C ASP A 71 -15.81 -0.02 4.92
N ALA A 72 -15.04 1.05 5.08
CA ALA A 72 -14.30 1.31 6.32
C ALA A 72 -15.21 1.62 7.51
N ARG A 73 -16.33 2.29 7.28
CA ARG A 73 -17.27 2.69 8.33
C ARG A 73 -18.11 1.52 8.85
N THR A 74 -18.48 0.59 7.95
CA THR A 74 -19.48 -0.43 8.26
C THR A 74 -18.94 -1.87 8.27
N GLY A 75 -17.75 -2.11 7.69
CA GLY A 75 -17.20 -3.45 7.47
C GLY A 75 -17.95 -4.27 6.42
N GLN A 76 -18.91 -3.67 5.71
CA GLN A 76 -19.66 -4.37 4.68
C GLN A 76 -18.78 -4.66 3.45
N PRO A 77 -18.89 -5.87 2.85
CA PRO A 77 -18.12 -6.20 1.67
C PRO A 77 -18.43 -5.26 0.49
N VAL A 78 -17.40 -4.72 -0.13
CA VAL A 78 -17.46 -4.00 -1.40
C VAL A 78 -17.23 -4.97 -2.54
N TRP A 79 -16.10 -5.68 -2.53
CA TRP A 79 -15.78 -6.73 -3.47
C TRP A 79 -14.79 -7.75 -2.89
N ASN A 80 -14.65 -8.89 -3.57
CA ASN A 80 -13.60 -9.88 -3.36
C ASN A 80 -13.30 -10.61 -4.68
N ILE A 81 -12.18 -11.36 -4.73
CA ILE A 81 -11.74 -11.98 -6.00
C ILE A 81 -12.55 -13.21 -6.44
N GLY A 82 -13.50 -13.70 -5.65
CA GLY A 82 -14.50 -14.69 -6.04
C GLY A 82 -13.99 -16.13 -6.18
N HIS A 83 -12.72 -16.43 -5.95
CA HIS A 83 -12.16 -17.77 -6.02
C HIS A 83 -11.28 -18.08 -4.80
N LYS A 84 -10.94 -19.36 -4.64
CA LYS A 84 -10.15 -19.82 -3.50
C LYS A 84 -8.81 -19.09 -3.43
N THR A 85 -8.47 -18.66 -2.21
CA THR A 85 -7.14 -18.15 -1.86
C THR A 85 -6.50 -19.00 -0.78
N PHE A 86 -5.18 -19.00 -0.79
CA PHE A 86 -4.35 -19.59 0.25
C PHE A 86 -3.80 -18.48 1.16
N HIS A 87 -2.54 -18.55 1.55
CA HIS A 87 -1.90 -17.52 2.36
C HIS A 87 -1.56 -16.31 1.50
N VAL A 88 -2.27 -15.19 1.68
CA VAL A 88 -2.02 -13.93 0.97
C VAL A 88 -1.10 -13.06 1.83
N GLY A 89 0.20 -13.19 1.61
CA GLY A 89 1.24 -12.59 2.46
C GLY A 89 1.68 -11.19 2.05
N ASP A 90 1.36 -10.75 0.83
CA ASP A 90 1.73 -9.44 0.32
C ASP A 90 0.54 -8.71 -0.29
N GLY A 91 0.54 -7.39 -0.13
CA GLY A 91 -0.48 -6.53 -0.72
C GLY A 91 -0.10 -5.06 -0.68
N MET A 92 -0.60 -4.31 -1.64
CA MET A 92 -0.45 -2.86 -1.74
C MET A 92 -1.66 -2.23 -2.42
N VAL A 93 -1.89 -0.96 -2.15
CA VAL A 93 -2.80 -0.11 -2.89
C VAL A 93 -2.05 1.13 -3.36
N ALA A 94 -2.20 1.49 -4.63
CA ALA A 94 -1.57 2.68 -5.20
C ALA A 94 -2.21 3.05 -6.53
N ASP A 95 -2.28 4.32 -6.85
CA ASP A 95 -2.64 4.82 -8.16
C ASP A 95 -1.40 4.85 -9.05
N PHE A 96 -1.32 3.97 -10.04
CA PHE A 96 -0.19 3.90 -10.97
C PHE A 96 -0.59 3.60 -12.42
N ASP A 97 -1.85 3.25 -12.66
CA ASP A 97 -2.37 3.02 -14.01
C ASP A 97 -3.24 4.19 -14.48
N PRO A 98 -2.75 5.02 -15.41
CA PRO A 98 -3.49 6.22 -15.85
C PRO A 98 -4.81 5.93 -16.58
N VAL A 99 -5.12 4.65 -16.80
CA VAL A 99 -6.32 4.24 -17.55
C VAL A 99 -7.51 4.01 -16.62
N HIS A 100 -7.25 3.66 -15.36
CA HIS A 100 -8.28 3.32 -14.40
C HIS A 100 -8.30 4.36 -13.28
N LYS A 101 -9.49 4.89 -12.99
CA LYS A 101 -9.68 5.82 -11.87
C LYS A 101 -9.69 5.07 -10.55
N GLY A 102 -9.07 5.66 -9.52
CA GLY A 102 -8.96 5.08 -8.19
C GLY A 102 -7.64 4.32 -7.99
N LEU A 103 -7.51 3.65 -6.87
CA LEU A 103 -6.27 2.95 -6.53
C LEU A 103 -6.30 1.51 -7.04
N GLU A 104 -5.24 1.08 -7.71
CA GLU A 104 -5.04 -0.34 -7.98
C GLU A 104 -4.73 -1.09 -6.70
N CYS A 105 -5.34 -2.27 -6.58
CA CYS A 105 -5.11 -3.20 -5.49
C CYS A 105 -4.23 -4.37 -5.96
N PHE A 106 -3.07 -4.52 -5.34
CA PHE A 106 -2.19 -5.66 -5.58
C PHE A 106 -2.22 -6.60 -4.39
N ALA A 107 -2.27 -7.90 -4.65
CA ALA A 107 -2.11 -8.97 -3.66
C ALA A 107 -1.28 -10.10 -4.22
N SER A 108 -0.55 -10.81 -3.35
CA SER A 108 0.26 -11.97 -3.73
C SER A 108 0.18 -13.05 -2.68
N GLU A 109 -0.11 -14.25 -3.12
CA GLU A 109 0.01 -15.45 -2.29
C GLU A 109 1.49 -15.84 -2.10
N ASP A 110 1.80 -16.44 -0.98
CA ASP A 110 3.12 -16.97 -0.73
C ASP A 110 3.13 -18.51 -0.77
N ARG A 111 4.35 -19.08 -0.88
CA ARG A 111 4.52 -20.54 -0.98
C ARG A 111 4.05 -21.32 0.25
N LYS A 112 3.85 -20.67 1.39
CA LYS A 112 3.38 -21.35 2.62
C LYS A 112 2.00 -21.98 2.42
N GLY A 113 1.14 -21.31 1.60
CA GLY A 113 -0.19 -21.80 1.28
C GLY A 113 -0.25 -22.80 0.13
N GLY A 114 0.84 -22.98 -0.62
CA GLY A 114 0.87 -23.87 -1.79
C GLY A 114 0.50 -23.18 -3.11
N SER A 115 0.31 -21.87 -3.11
CA SER A 115 0.12 -21.03 -4.31
C SER A 115 1.15 -19.89 -4.34
N THR A 116 1.34 -19.32 -5.52
CA THR A 116 2.14 -18.11 -5.75
C THR A 116 1.41 -17.15 -6.66
N ASP A 117 0.09 -17.25 -6.68
CA ASP A 117 -0.75 -16.41 -7.52
C ASP A 117 -0.67 -14.95 -7.08
N LYS A 118 -0.75 -14.08 -8.08
CA LYS A 118 -0.70 -12.64 -7.90
C LYS A 118 -1.94 -12.02 -8.54
N TYR A 119 -2.45 -11.02 -7.91
CA TYR A 119 -3.68 -10.35 -8.29
C TYR A 119 -3.40 -8.85 -8.44
N LEU A 120 -3.71 -8.30 -9.57
CA LEU A 120 -3.77 -6.87 -9.81
C LEU A 120 -5.19 -6.51 -10.23
N LEU A 121 -5.81 -5.63 -9.47
CA LEU A 121 -7.22 -5.31 -9.53
C LEU A 121 -7.38 -3.79 -9.59
N SER A 122 -8.38 -3.31 -10.32
CA SER A 122 -8.82 -1.91 -10.24
C SER A 122 -9.55 -1.64 -8.93
N ALA A 123 -9.83 -0.38 -8.64
CA ALA A 123 -10.57 0.07 -7.46
C ALA A 123 -11.90 -0.68 -7.26
N ASP A 124 -12.60 -1.00 -8.34
CA ASP A 124 -13.86 -1.77 -8.34
C ASP A 124 -13.68 -3.30 -8.35
N GLY A 125 -12.45 -3.80 -8.18
CA GLY A 125 -12.13 -5.22 -8.05
C GLY A 125 -12.03 -5.99 -9.36
N LYS A 126 -11.99 -5.33 -10.53
CA LYS A 126 -11.81 -6.01 -11.82
C LYS A 126 -10.34 -6.37 -12.07
N PRO A 127 -10.03 -7.58 -12.59
CA PRO A 127 -8.66 -7.95 -12.93
C PRO A 127 -8.06 -7.06 -14.03
N LEU A 128 -6.85 -6.53 -13.78
CA LEU A 128 -6.11 -5.66 -14.71
C LEU A 128 -4.97 -6.34 -15.46
N GLY A 129 -4.51 -7.49 -14.98
CA GLY A 129 -3.38 -8.18 -15.59
C GLY A 129 -3.31 -9.66 -15.27
N LYS A 130 -2.40 -10.34 -15.95
CA LYS A 130 -2.02 -11.73 -15.68
C LYS A 130 -0.91 -11.77 -14.63
N ASN A 131 -0.66 -12.94 -14.04
CA ASN A 131 0.34 -13.11 -13.00
C ASN A 131 1.73 -12.56 -13.38
N GLU A 132 2.17 -12.74 -14.61
CA GLU A 132 3.47 -12.26 -15.09
C GLU A 132 3.52 -10.75 -15.34
N GLU A 133 2.38 -10.10 -15.47
CA GLU A 133 2.26 -8.65 -15.69
C GLU A 133 2.07 -7.87 -14.39
N VAL A 134 1.78 -8.56 -13.29
CA VAL A 134 1.56 -7.94 -11.99
C VAL A 134 2.89 -7.51 -11.38
N PRO A 135 3.02 -6.27 -10.93
CA PRO A 135 4.24 -5.82 -10.27
C PRO A 135 4.49 -6.63 -9.00
N SER A 136 5.74 -7.06 -8.83
CA SER A 136 6.15 -7.82 -7.64
C SER A 136 6.89 -6.96 -6.64
N CYS A 137 6.68 -5.66 -6.67
CA CYS A 137 7.28 -4.75 -5.71
C CYS A 137 6.36 -4.54 -4.50
N ARG A 138 6.98 -4.18 -3.38
CA ARG A 138 6.32 -3.94 -2.08
C ARG A 138 6.33 -2.48 -1.70
N ASN A 139 7.02 -1.67 -2.51
CA ASN A 139 7.21 -0.27 -2.28
C ASN A 139 6.78 0.50 -3.53
N TRP A 140 6.12 1.61 -3.29
CA TRP A 140 5.62 2.55 -4.28
C TRP A 140 6.00 3.94 -3.80
N VAL A 141 6.22 4.85 -4.71
CA VAL A 141 6.70 6.20 -4.37
C VAL A 141 6.09 7.22 -5.31
N TRP A 142 5.71 8.39 -4.81
CA TRP A 142 5.49 9.57 -5.63
C TRP A 142 6.84 10.23 -5.88
N TRP A 143 7.40 9.99 -7.07
CA TRP A 143 8.77 10.40 -7.38
C TRP A 143 8.85 11.54 -8.37
N ASP A 144 8.10 11.50 -9.45
CA ASP A 144 8.13 12.55 -10.46
C ASP A 144 7.07 13.64 -10.21
N GLY A 145 6.68 14.39 -11.21
CA GLY A 145 5.77 15.51 -11.03
C GLY A 145 4.31 15.23 -11.35
N ASP A 146 3.94 13.98 -11.68
CA ASP A 146 2.54 13.61 -11.89
C ASP A 146 1.93 12.93 -10.66
N LEU A 147 0.63 12.60 -10.69
CA LEU A 147 -0.10 12.11 -9.54
C LEU A 147 -0.05 10.58 -9.39
N LEU A 148 0.58 9.89 -10.35
CA LEU A 148 0.73 8.45 -10.31
C LEU A 148 1.95 8.06 -9.48
N ARG A 149 1.88 6.91 -8.85
CA ARG A 149 3.01 6.33 -8.13
C ARG A 149 3.88 5.48 -9.02
N GLU A 150 5.17 5.59 -8.82
CA GLU A 150 6.18 4.74 -9.44
C GLU A 150 6.43 3.48 -8.63
N THR A 151 7.00 2.48 -9.32
CA THR A 151 7.39 1.20 -8.75
C THR A 151 8.91 1.05 -8.70
N PHE A 152 9.38 0.04 -7.97
CA PHE A 152 10.81 -0.25 -7.85
C PHE A 152 11.17 -1.51 -8.64
N LYS A 153 12.15 -1.39 -9.52
CA LYS A 153 12.81 -2.52 -10.16
C LYS A 153 14.03 -2.92 -9.34
N GLY A 154 14.16 -4.23 -9.04
CA GLY A 154 15.24 -4.77 -8.20
C GLY A 154 14.88 -4.86 -6.72
N ASP A 155 13.67 -4.45 -6.33
CA ASP A 155 13.13 -4.60 -4.98
C ASP A 155 12.45 -5.96 -4.81
N ASP A 156 13.26 -6.99 -4.67
CA ASP A 156 12.81 -8.37 -4.43
C ASP A 156 12.92 -8.76 -2.95
N ASN A 157 13.05 -7.78 -2.06
CA ASN A 157 13.21 -8.02 -0.62
C ASN A 157 11.97 -8.68 -0.01
N ARG A 158 12.15 -9.93 0.37
CA ARG A 158 11.21 -10.68 1.21
C ARG A 158 11.57 -10.42 2.67
N TRP A 159 10.62 -9.86 3.44
CA TRP A 159 10.65 -9.84 4.90
C TRP A 159 11.94 -9.31 5.54
N GLY A 160 11.96 -8.03 5.88
CA GLY A 160 12.94 -7.41 6.75
C GLY A 160 14.35 -7.31 6.16
N ALA A 161 15.14 -6.40 6.63
CA ALA A 161 16.53 -6.21 6.24
C ALA A 161 17.26 -7.55 6.18
N SER A 162 17.29 -8.17 5.00
CA SER A 162 18.11 -9.34 4.75
C SER A 162 19.55 -8.86 4.70
N SER A 163 20.38 -9.46 5.50
CA SER A 163 21.80 -9.21 5.70
C SER A 163 22.70 -9.33 4.45
N SER A 164 22.18 -9.20 3.25
CA SER A 164 22.92 -9.37 1.99
C SER A 164 22.77 -8.22 1.00
N SER A 165 22.54 -6.99 1.47
CA SER A 165 22.41 -5.78 0.65
C SER A 165 23.74 -5.29 0.01
N ASN A 166 24.79 -6.10 0.04
CA ASN A 166 26.05 -5.74 -0.60
C ASN A 166 25.85 -5.60 -2.13
N GLY A 167 25.65 -4.36 -2.56
CA GLY A 167 25.67 -3.98 -3.97
C GLY A 167 24.33 -4.02 -4.71
N ARG A 168 23.19 -4.08 -4.03
CA ARG A 168 21.89 -3.90 -4.69
C ARG A 168 21.69 -2.44 -5.08
N SER A 169 21.29 -2.24 -6.31
CA SER A 169 20.92 -0.94 -6.85
C SER A 169 19.50 -1.03 -7.37
N LEU A 170 18.61 -0.19 -6.82
CA LEU A 170 17.22 -0.10 -7.23
C LEU A 170 17.05 0.94 -8.32
N SER A 171 16.05 0.74 -9.14
CA SER A 171 15.60 1.74 -10.12
C SER A 171 14.14 2.06 -9.88
N ILE A 172 13.77 3.33 -10.05
CA ILE A 172 12.39 3.80 -10.01
C ILE A 172 11.87 3.80 -11.44
N VAL A 173 10.73 3.16 -11.66
CA VAL A 173 10.16 2.96 -13.00
C VAL A 173 8.65 3.26 -12.99
N LYS A 174 8.18 3.87 -14.06
CA LYS A 174 6.75 4.01 -14.32
C LYS A 174 6.12 2.65 -14.63
N TRP A 175 4.87 2.50 -14.28
CA TRP A 175 4.10 1.31 -14.65
C TRP A 175 4.12 1.11 -16.17
N LYS A 176 4.61 -0.05 -16.64
CA LYS A 176 4.78 -0.36 -18.07
C LYS A 176 5.51 0.71 -18.86
N GLY A 177 6.29 1.55 -18.20
CA GLY A 177 6.93 2.72 -18.76
C GLY A 177 8.43 2.79 -18.57
N GLU A 178 8.94 4.01 -18.61
CA GLU A 178 10.36 4.31 -18.57
C GLU A 178 10.97 4.19 -17.16
N THR A 179 12.30 4.10 -17.13
CA THR A 179 13.08 4.22 -15.90
C THR A 179 13.37 5.70 -15.64
N LEU A 180 12.89 6.21 -14.53
CA LEU A 180 13.08 7.61 -14.11
C LEU A 180 14.41 7.83 -13.39
N THR A 181 14.77 6.91 -12.51
CA THR A 181 15.96 7.03 -11.66
C THR A 181 16.60 5.66 -11.47
N GLN A 182 17.94 5.66 -11.44
CA GLN A 182 18.76 4.46 -11.19
C GLN A 182 19.79 4.76 -10.10
N GLY A 183 20.32 3.71 -9.47
CA GLY A 183 21.40 3.86 -8.52
C GLY A 183 20.96 4.16 -7.09
N ILE A 184 19.74 3.79 -6.72
CA ILE A 184 19.29 3.85 -5.32
C ILE A 184 19.87 2.62 -4.62
N GLU A 185 20.81 2.83 -3.73
CA GLU A 185 21.54 1.77 -3.03
C GLU A 185 21.03 1.58 -1.60
N GLY A 186 21.08 0.35 -1.11
CA GLY A 186 20.72 -0.03 0.23
C GLY A 186 19.31 -0.62 0.35
N ASP A 187 18.99 -1.08 1.56
CA ASP A 187 17.67 -1.62 1.88
C ASP A 187 16.73 -0.47 2.23
N ILE A 188 15.54 -0.45 1.62
CA ILE A 188 14.54 0.59 1.89
C ILE A 188 14.03 0.43 3.33
N LEU A 189 14.31 1.43 4.17
CA LEU A 189 13.79 1.54 5.52
C LEU A 189 12.42 2.21 5.54
N MET A 190 12.27 3.28 4.76
CA MET A 190 11.08 4.11 4.76
C MET A 190 10.92 4.84 3.43
N ILE A 191 9.68 5.10 3.08
CA ILE A 191 9.26 6.02 2.03
C ILE A 191 8.27 6.97 2.69
N ALA A 192 8.53 8.28 2.62
CA ALA A 192 7.66 9.29 3.20
C ALA A 192 7.95 10.68 2.64
N ASP A 193 6.93 11.55 2.61
CA ASP A 193 7.08 12.98 2.29
C ASP A 193 7.76 13.71 3.46
N LEU A 194 9.10 13.71 3.48
CA LEU A 194 9.91 14.33 4.54
C LEU A 194 10.13 15.82 4.34
N TYR A 195 10.22 16.27 3.08
CA TYR A 195 10.50 17.67 2.78
C TYR A 195 9.24 18.51 2.60
N GLY A 196 8.07 17.86 2.63
CA GLY A 196 6.79 18.57 2.67
C GLY A 196 6.35 19.12 1.33
N ASP A 197 6.78 18.53 0.22
CA ASP A 197 6.41 18.92 -1.12
C ASP A 197 5.44 17.91 -1.80
N TRP A 198 4.86 17.00 -1.02
CA TRP A 198 3.95 15.89 -1.34
C TRP A 198 4.60 14.71 -2.06
N ARG A 199 5.78 14.89 -2.63
CA ARG A 199 6.54 13.78 -3.15
C ARG A 199 7.32 13.11 -2.03
N GLU A 200 7.65 11.85 -2.24
CA GLU A 200 8.20 11.04 -1.15
C GLU A 200 9.71 10.89 -1.29
N GLU A 201 10.41 10.97 -0.17
CA GLU A 201 11.81 10.59 -0.04
C GLU A 201 11.92 9.10 0.24
N ILE A 202 13.04 8.52 -0.22
CA ILE A 202 13.39 7.13 0.02
C ILE A 202 14.56 7.09 1.00
N ILE A 203 14.32 6.53 2.18
CA ILE A 203 15.37 6.32 3.18
C ILE A 203 15.87 4.91 3.05
N THR A 204 17.18 4.74 2.86
CA THR A 204 17.83 3.43 2.78
C THR A 204 18.92 3.25 3.81
N ALA A 205 19.21 1.99 4.16
CA ALA A 205 20.33 1.62 5.02
C ALA A 205 21.39 0.85 4.23
N LEU A 206 22.65 1.22 4.49
CA LEU A 206 23.85 0.47 4.11
C LEU A 206 24.70 0.22 5.36
N PRO A 207 25.70 -0.65 5.31
CA PRO A 207 26.57 -0.86 6.45
C PRO A 207 27.25 0.43 6.93
N GLY A 208 26.83 0.93 8.09
CA GLY A 208 27.36 2.15 8.70
C GLY A 208 26.83 3.47 8.11
N GLU A 209 25.85 3.44 7.25
CA GLU A 209 25.34 4.62 6.54
C GLU A 209 23.82 4.56 6.37
N ILE A 210 23.17 5.72 6.50
CA ILE A 210 21.77 5.94 6.12
C ILE A 210 21.76 6.99 5.01
N ARG A 211 21.04 6.71 3.93
CA ARG A 211 20.87 7.66 2.82
C ARG A 211 19.42 8.08 2.68
N ILE A 212 19.26 9.35 2.30
CA ILE A 212 17.96 9.91 1.92
C ILE A 212 18.06 10.31 0.46
N TYR A 213 17.25 9.70 -0.38
CA TYR A 213 17.12 10.05 -1.78
C TYR A 213 15.89 10.91 -1.97
N THR A 214 16.06 12.03 -2.65
CA THR A 214 14.98 12.93 -3.05
C THR A 214 15.04 13.14 -4.56
N THR A 215 13.90 13.44 -5.16
CA THR A 215 13.82 13.78 -6.58
C THR A 215 14.23 15.21 -6.83
N ASN A 216 14.85 15.46 -7.99
CA ASN A 216 15.11 16.80 -8.50
C ASN A 216 14.19 17.14 -9.69
N LEU A 217 13.25 16.29 -10.01
CA LEU A 217 12.25 16.55 -11.04
C LEU A 217 11.28 17.63 -10.53
N PRO A 218 10.97 18.68 -11.31
CA PRO A 218 10.00 19.68 -10.88
C PRO A 218 8.60 19.08 -10.74
N ALA A 219 7.94 19.30 -9.60
CA ALA A 219 6.53 19.01 -9.47
C ALA A 219 5.70 19.97 -10.33
N LYS A 220 4.69 19.45 -11.01
CA LYS A 220 3.73 20.27 -11.78
C LYS A 220 2.75 20.97 -10.85
N ASP A 221 2.34 20.26 -9.80
CA ASP A 221 1.34 20.70 -8.84
C ASP A 221 1.96 21.02 -7.48
N ARG A 222 1.41 22.04 -6.82
CA ARG A 222 1.70 22.29 -5.42
C ARG A 222 0.58 21.74 -4.57
N ARG A 223 0.93 20.86 -3.66
CA ARG A 223 -0.02 20.23 -2.73
C ARG A 223 0.47 20.42 -1.29
N THR A 224 -0.45 20.29 -0.37
CA THR A 224 -0.14 20.19 1.06
C THR A 224 0.68 18.93 1.31
N THR A 225 1.63 19.01 2.22
CA THR A 225 2.41 17.84 2.63
C THR A 225 1.52 16.68 3.08
N LEU A 226 1.84 15.48 2.60
CA LEU A 226 1.13 14.26 2.99
C LEU A 226 1.22 14.00 4.49
N MET A 227 2.25 14.52 5.15
CA MET A 227 2.42 14.42 6.61
C MET A 227 1.38 15.22 7.42
N GLN A 228 0.52 16.02 6.79
CA GLN A 228 -0.66 16.60 7.46
C GLN A 228 -1.81 15.61 7.57
N ASP A 229 -1.86 14.59 6.72
CA ASP A 229 -2.86 13.54 6.77
C ASP A 229 -2.59 12.57 7.93
N GLY A 230 -3.60 12.32 8.77
CA GLY A 230 -3.48 11.47 9.96
C GLY A 230 -3.19 10.00 9.62
N ILE A 231 -3.86 9.50 8.57
CA ILE A 231 -3.70 8.11 8.11
C ILE A 231 -2.31 7.92 7.51
N TYR A 232 -1.85 8.86 6.67
CA TYR A 232 -0.50 8.81 6.13
C TYR A 232 0.57 8.76 7.24
N ARG A 233 0.46 9.62 8.27
CA ARG A 233 1.37 9.57 9.43
C ARG A 233 1.29 8.25 10.17
N SER A 234 0.10 7.69 10.30
CA SER A 234 -0.08 6.38 10.96
C SER A 234 0.69 5.28 10.21
N TYR A 235 0.65 5.27 8.87
CA TYR A 235 1.45 4.33 8.07
C TYR A 235 2.94 4.57 8.18
N VAL A 236 3.40 5.81 8.15
CA VAL A 236 4.82 6.15 8.34
C VAL A 236 5.31 5.65 9.70
N ALA A 237 4.53 5.85 10.76
CA ALA A 237 4.85 5.33 12.09
C ALA A 237 4.82 3.80 12.15
N HIS A 238 3.83 3.17 11.52
CA HIS A 238 3.64 1.72 11.51
C HIS A 238 4.80 0.98 10.82
N ARG A 239 5.40 1.57 9.79
CA ARG A 239 6.54 0.98 9.10
C ARG A 239 7.71 0.68 10.03
N SER A 240 7.92 1.47 11.08
CA SER A 240 8.94 1.23 12.09
C SER A 240 8.69 -0.04 12.92
N MET A 241 7.50 -0.62 12.85
CA MET A 241 7.09 -1.79 13.62
C MET A 241 7.32 -3.14 12.89
N GLY A 242 7.98 -3.12 11.73
CA GLY A 242 8.49 -4.33 11.07
C GLY A 242 7.60 -4.90 9.95
N TYR A 243 6.39 -4.40 9.75
CA TYR A 243 5.55 -4.75 8.60
C TYR A 243 5.69 -3.67 7.51
N PRO A 244 6.49 -3.91 6.46
CA PRO A 244 6.68 -2.90 5.43
C PRO A 244 5.40 -2.73 4.60
N GLN A 245 4.75 -1.60 4.77
CA GLN A 245 3.65 -1.13 3.94
C GLN A 245 3.99 0.28 3.49
N ALA A 246 3.82 0.58 2.19
CA ALA A 246 3.97 1.93 1.73
C ALA A 246 2.85 2.80 2.32
N PRO A 247 3.14 4.03 2.75
CA PRO A 247 2.11 4.90 3.30
C PRO A 247 1.12 5.32 2.23
N VAL A 248 -0.14 5.45 2.62
CA VAL A 248 -1.23 5.99 1.80
C VAL A 248 -1.97 7.08 2.58
N PRO A 249 -2.43 8.15 1.93
CA PRO A 249 -3.28 9.17 2.57
C PRO A 249 -4.71 8.67 2.73
N SER A 250 -5.52 9.41 3.47
CA SER A 250 -6.95 9.12 3.66
C SER A 250 -7.80 9.35 2.41
N TYR A 251 -7.26 10.03 1.41
CA TYR A 251 -7.97 10.51 0.23
C TYR A 251 -7.26 10.09 -1.07
N TYR A 252 -8.02 9.99 -2.14
CA TYR A 252 -7.49 9.79 -3.48
C TYR A 252 -6.75 11.04 -3.96
N LEU A 253 -5.49 10.88 -4.39
CA LEU A 253 -4.66 12.00 -4.83
C LEU A 253 -4.83 12.34 -6.31
N GLY A 254 -5.34 11.42 -7.11
CA GLY A 254 -5.57 11.55 -8.55
C GLY A 254 -6.62 12.59 -8.94
N GLU A 255 -6.84 12.77 -10.25
CA GLU A 255 -7.83 13.70 -10.82
C GLU A 255 -9.23 13.08 -10.93
#